data_fef3eb4d11a2cfcade5da7aa57011ce6
#
_entry.id   fef3eb4d11a2cfcade5da7aa57011ce6
#
_cell.length_a   1.000
_cell.length_b   1.000
_cell.length_c   1.000
_cell.angle_alpha   90.00
_cell.angle_beta   90.00
_cell.angle_gamma   90.00
#
_symmetry.space_group_name_H-M   'P 1'
#
loop_
_entity.id
_entity.type
_entity.pdbx_description
1 polymer ?
#
loop_
_entity_poly.entity_id
_entity_poly.type
_entity_poly.pdbx_seq_one_letter_code
_entity_poly.pdbx_strand_id
1 'polypeptide(L)'
;MRRSRTTLVRVFASDGTVVLGIDPGLTRCGYAVLKAVGASVQPLALGVIRTPPTAELPHRLAELQSELVALLREFQPHGVAVEQVFFQTNVRTAMSVGQASGLALAEAAAAGCDVMQFTPNQVKDSVAGWGGADKAQVQKMVQARLGLSAPPKPADAADAAALALCYLAAAPMRRRLQAARR
;
A
#
# COMPACT_ATOMS: atom_id res chain seq x y z
N MET A 1 -6.58 -25.43 27.37
CA MET A 1 -5.19 -25.40 26.86
C MET A 1 -5.02 -24.15 26.01
N ARG A 2 -4.42 -23.08 26.56
CA ARG A 2 -4.12 -21.85 25.81
C ARG A 2 -2.82 -22.06 25.05
N ARG A 3 -2.89 -22.10 23.71
CA ARG A 3 -1.67 -22.10 22.87
C ARG A 3 -1.04 -20.71 22.96
N SER A 4 0.12 -20.64 23.60
CA SER A 4 1.00 -19.47 23.59
C SER A 4 1.40 -19.17 22.15
N ARG A 5 0.96 -18.04 21.60
CA ARG A 5 1.46 -17.52 20.33
C ARG A 5 2.81 -16.86 20.63
N THR A 6 3.88 -17.53 20.30
CA THR A 6 5.22 -16.94 20.28
C THR A 6 5.20 -15.85 19.19
N THR A 7 5.17 -14.60 19.62
CA THR A 7 5.35 -13.45 18.72
C THR A 7 6.82 -13.46 18.28
N LEU A 8 7.10 -13.97 17.09
CA LEU A 8 8.38 -13.82 16.43
C LEU A 8 8.60 -12.33 16.15
N VAL A 9 9.35 -11.65 17.03
CA VAL A 9 9.93 -10.35 16.71
C VAL A 9 10.99 -10.62 15.63
N ARG A 10 10.64 -10.39 14.36
CA ARG A 10 11.62 -10.35 13.27
C ARG A 10 12.57 -9.18 13.56
N VAL A 11 13.74 -9.48 14.08
CA VAL A 11 14.86 -8.54 14.15
C VAL A 11 15.26 -8.26 12.71
N PHE A 12 15.01 -7.03 12.25
CA PHE A 12 15.38 -6.58 10.92
C PHE A 12 16.91 -6.53 10.81
N ALA A 13 17.49 -7.60 10.33
CA ALA A 13 18.87 -7.62 9.87
C ALA A 13 18.96 -6.78 8.58
N SER A 14 20.14 -6.30 8.27
CA SER A 14 20.65 -5.36 7.27
C SER A 14 20.05 -5.30 5.84
N ASP A 15 18.99 -6.01 5.53
CA ASP A 15 18.47 -6.19 4.15
C ASP A 15 17.44 -5.15 3.68
N GLY A 16 17.12 -4.14 4.50
CA GLY A 16 16.17 -3.09 4.13
C GLY A 16 14.70 -3.43 4.48
N THR A 17 13.83 -2.42 4.39
CA THR A 17 12.40 -2.54 4.68
C THR A 17 11.63 -2.63 3.37
N VAL A 18 10.90 -3.73 3.16
CA VAL A 18 10.00 -3.90 2.00
C VAL A 18 8.58 -3.45 2.41
N VAL A 19 7.96 -2.63 1.58
CA VAL A 19 6.61 -2.08 1.78
C VAL A 19 5.79 -2.27 0.52
N LEU A 20 4.55 -2.71 0.68
CA LEU A 20 3.55 -2.78 -0.38
C LEU A 20 2.54 -1.64 -0.20
N GLY A 21 2.43 -0.76 -1.19
CA GLY A 21 1.36 0.23 -1.30
C GLY A 21 0.23 -0.29 -2.17
N ILE A 22 -0.99 -0.05 -1.77
CA ILE A 22 -2.21 -0.48 -2.47
C ILE A 22 -3.16 0.69 -2.61
N ASP A 23 -3.48 1.05 -3.85
CA ASP A 23 -4.56 1.97 -4.23
C ASP A 23 -5.78 1.13 -4.61
N PRO A 24 -6.78 0.96 -3.70
CA PRO A 24 -7.80 -0.07 -3.85
C PRO A 24 -8.87 0.30 -4.87
N GLY A 25 -9.08 -0.57 -5.83
CA GLY A 25 -10.18 -0.50 -6.78
C GLY A 25 -10.52 -1.88 -7.33
N LEU A 26 -11.81 -2.22 -7.45
CA LEU A 26 -12.21 -3.54 -7.91
C LEU A 26 -11.89 -3.79 -9.39
N THR A 27 -12.05 -2.80 -10.25
CA THR A 27 -11.72 -2.93 -11.69
C THR A 27 -10.23 -2.72 -11.96
N ARG A 28 -9.61 -1.85 -11.17
CA ARG A 28 -8.20 -1.47 -11.24
C ARG A 28 -7.72 -1.24 -9.83
N CYS A 29 -6.83 -2.10 -9.35
CA CYS A 29 -6.19 -1.96 -8.06
C CYS A 29 -4.70 -1.68 -8.30
N GLY A 30 -4.26 -0.46 -8.01
CA GLY A 30 -2.85 -0.09 -8.10
C GLY A 30 -2.03 -0.78 -7.02
N TYR A 31 -0.82 -1.24 -7.37
CA TYR A 31 0.13 -1.74 -6.39
C TYR A 31 1.54 -1.24 -6.66
N ALA A 32 2.31 -1.09 -5.58
CA ALA A 32 3.73 -0.75 -5.64
C ALA A 32 4.48 -1.44 -4.51
N VAL A 33 5.52 -2.19 -4.84
CA VAL A 33 6.43 -2.78 -3.86
C VAL A 33 7.72 -1.98 -3.87
N LEU A 34 8.06 -1.37 -2.73
CA LEU A 34 9.26 -0.57 -2.56
C LEU A 34 10.17 -1.21 -1.51
N LYS A 35 11.48 -1.16 -1.75
CA LYS A 35 12.52 -1.54 -0.78
C LYS A 35 13.31 -0.31 -0.35
N ALA A 36 13.34 -0.04 0.96
CA ALA A 36 14.15 1.03 1.55
C ALA A 36 15.38 0.45 2.22
N VAL A 37 16.57 0.96 1.84
CA VAL A 37 17.86 0.63 2.45
C VAL A 37 18.55 1.93 2.80
N GLY A 38 18.69 2.23 4.09
CA GLY A 38 19.17 3.52 4.55
C GLY A 38 18.28 4.66 4.06
N ALA A 39 18.84 5.63 3.34
CA ALA A 39 18.12 6.74 2.73
C ALA A 39 17.62 6.45 1.30
N SER A 40 18.00 5.33 0.72
CA SER A 40 17.61 4.96 -0.65
C SER A 40 16.33 4.17 -0.67
N VAL A 41 15.45 4.47 -1.64
CA VAL A 41 14.21 3.71 -1.88
C VAL A 41 14.20 3.27 -3.33
N GLN A 42 14.03 1.97 -3.55
CA GLN A 42 14.02 1.35 -4.88
C GLN A 42 12.69 0.64 -5.12
N PRO A 43 12.09 0.78 -6.31
CA PRO A 43 10.93 -0.01 -6.69
C PRO A 43 11.35 -1.44 -7.03
N LEU A 44 10.67 -2.43 -6.44
CA LEU A 44 10.80 -3.84 -6.80
C LEU A 44 9.75 -4.24 -7.83
N ALA A 45 8.51 -3.75 -7.65
CA ALA A 45 7.40 -3.98 -8.58
C ALA A 45 6.43 -2.80 -8.54
N LEU A 46 5.87 -2.47 -9.71
CA LEU A 46 4.86 -1.42 -9.88
C LEU A 46 3.84 -1.93 -10.89
N GLY A 47 2.55 -1.81 -10.61
CA GLY A 47 1.55 -2.28 -11.53
C GLY A 47 0.11 -2.03 -11.13
N VAL A 48 -0.78 -2.69 -11.87
CA VAL A 48 -2.23 -2.65 -11.64
C VAL A 48 -2.81 -4.05 -11.82
N ILE A 49 -3.45 -4.56 -10.79
CA ILE A 49 -4.30 -5.73 -10.86
C ILE A 49 -5.61 -5.29 -11.55
N ARG A 50 -6.07 -6.06 -12.53
CA ARG A 50 -7.28 -5.75 -13.28
C ARG A 50 -8.25 -6.91 -13.21
N THR A 51 -9.51 -6.62 -12.88
CA THR A 51 -10.58 -7.62 -12.98
C THR A 51 -11.59 -7.21 -14.07
N PRO A 52 -12.13 -8.16 -14.85
CA PRO A 52 -13.06 -7.86 -15.92
C PRO A 52 -14.35 -7.22 -15.36
N PRO A 53 -14.78 -6.03 -15.84
CA PRO A 53 -15.99 -5.39 -15.32
C PRO A 53 -17.28 -6.15 -15.66
N THR A 54 -17.22 -7.06 -16.65
CA THR A 54 -18.33 -7.92 -17.08
C THR A 54 -18.47 -9.19 -16.25
N ALA A 55 -17.46 -9.58 -15.46
CA ALA A 55 -17.54 -10.73 -14.58
C ALA A 55 -18.34 -10.41 -13.30
N GLU A 56 -18.94 -11.43 -12.71
CA GLU A 56 -19.71 -11.30 -11.47
C GLU A 56 -18.82 -10.89 -10.29
N LEU A 57 -19.40 -10.13 -9.38
CA LEU A 57 -18.69 -9.57 -8.22
C LEU A 57 -17.90 -10.61 -7.43
N PRO A 58 -18.42 -11.79 -7.06
CA PRO A 58 -17.67 -12.78 -6.28
C PRO A 58 -16.40 -13.26 -6.98
N HIS A 59 -16.47 -13.48 -8.31
CA HIS A 59 -15.31 -13.92 -9.09
C HIS A 59 -14.24 -12.83 -9.18
N ARG A 60 -14.66 -11.57 -9.36
CA ARG A 60 -13.73 -10.43 -9.37
C ARG A 60 -13.02 -10.25 -8.03
N LEU A 61 -13.74 -10.42 -6.93
CA LEU A 61 -13.17 -10.35 -5.59
C LEU A 61 -12.17 -11.49 -5.35
N ALA A 62 -12.50 -12.71 -5.79
CA ALA A 62 -11.60 -13.86 -5.67
C ALA A 62 -10.33 -13.70 -6.51
N GLU A 63 -10.44 -13.16 -7.72
CA GLU A 63 -9.29 -12.83 -8.58
C GLU A 63 -8.40 -11.77 -7.92
N LEU A 64 -8.99 -10.67 -7.45
CA LEU A 64 -8.25 -9.63 -6.74
C LEU A 64 -7.55 -10.17 -5.49
N GLN A 65 -8.24 -10.99 -4.70
CA GLN A 65 -7.69 -11.64 -3.51
C GLN A 65 -6.49 -12.51 -3.86
N SER A 66 -6.62 -13.34 -4.90
CA SER A 66 -5.54 -14.25 -5.35
C SER A 66 -4.28 -13.47 -5.73
N GLU A 67 -4.42 -12.37 -6.47
CA GLU A 67 -3.31 -11.51 -6.88
C GLU A 67 -2.66 -10.80 -5.68
N LEU A 68 -3.45 -10.30 -4.74
CA LEU A 68 -2.93 -9.69 -3.51
C LEU A 68 -2.15 -10.69 -2.66
N VAL A 69 -2.67 -11.92 -2.52
CA VAL A 69 -1.98 -13.01 -1.81
C VAL A 69 -0.68 -13.40 -2.52
N ALA A 70 -0.66 -13.41 -3.85
CA ALA A 70 0.54 -13.69 -4.63
C ALA A 70 1.62 -12.61 -4.38
N LEU A 71 1.27 -11.33 -4.42
CA LEU A 71 2.19 -10.23 -4.09
C LEU A 71 2.73 -10.33 -2.66
N LEU A 72 1.87 -10.63 -1.68
CA LEU A 72 2.28 -10.76 -0.28
C LEU A 72 3.24 -11.95 -0.07
N ARG A 73 3.02 -13.06 -0.78
CA ARG A 73 3.90 -14.25 -0.72
C ARG A 73 5.23 -14.02 -1.42
N GLU A 74 5.22 -13.39 -2.59
CA GLU A 74 6.41 -13.15 -3.39
C GLU A 74 7.36 -12.16 -2.70
N PHE A 75 6.83 -11.01 -2.27
CA PHE A 75 7.67 -9.93 -1.75
C PHE A 75 7.81 -9.92 -0.24
N GLN A 76 6.99 -10.66 0.50
CA GLN A 76 6.99 -10.74 1.96
C GLN A 76 7.15 -9.37 2.64
N PRO A 77 6.29 -8.37 2.34
CA PRO A 77 6.47 -7.03 2.82
C PRO A 77 6.37 -6.96 4.36
N HIS A 78 7.19 -6.10 4.94
CA HIS A 78 7.15 -5.80 6.38
C HIS A 78 5.93 -4.96 6.74
N GLY A 79 5.46 -4.14 5.81
CA GLY A 79 4.32 -3.27 5.98
C GLY A 79 3.51 -3.10 4.70
N VAL A 80 2.24 -2.81 4.90
CA VAL A 80 1.29 -2.54 3.82
C VAL A 80 0.62 -1.20 4.06
N ALA A 81 0.64 -0.34 3.05
CA ALA A 81 -0.06 0.94 3.03
C ALA A 81 -1.28 0.84 2.13
N VAL A 82 -2.46 1.17 2.64
CA VAL A 82 -3.71 1.15 1.87
C VAL A 82 -4.35 2.53 1.92
N GLU A 83 -4.90 3.01 0.80
CA GLU A 83 -5.65 4.25 0.83
C GLU A 83 -6.90 4.11 1.69
N GLN A 84 -7.15 5.12 2.54
CA GLN A 84 -8.38 5.18 3.32
C GLN A 84 -9.51 5.68 2.44
N VAL A 85 -10.50 4.82 2.23
CA VAL A 85 -11.68 5.12 1.41
C VAL A 85 -12.62 6.05 2.16
N PHE A 86 -12.95 7.19 1.55
CA PHE A 86 -14.02 8.06 2.01
C PHE A 86 -15.21 7.99 1.06
N PHE A 87 -16.41 7.94 1.62
CA PHE A 87 -17.64 8.01 0.83
C PHE A 87 -17.79 9.41 0.22
N GLN A 88 -17.60 9.50 -1.10
CA GLN A 88 -17.98 10.66 -1.87
C GLN A 88 -19.07 10.25 -2.86
N THR A 89 -19.88 11.13 -3.29
CA THR A 89 -20.98 11.20 -4.26
C THR A 89 -21.54 9.91 -4.94
N ASN A 90 -20.79 8.81 -5.12
CA ASN A 90 -21.28 7.60 -5.80
C ASN A 90 -21.16 6.35 -4.90
N VAL A 91 -22.29 5.96 -4.30
CA VAL A 91 -22.38 4.82 -3.37
C VAL A 91 -21.92 3.50 -4.01
N ARG A 92 -22.28 3.23 -5.28
CA ARG A 92 -21.91 1.99 -5.96
C ARG A 92 -20.40 1.86 -6.13
N THR A 93 -19.73 2.93 -6.52
CA THR A 93 -18.27 2.97 -6.62
C THR A 93 -17.64 2.83 -5.25
N ALA A 94 -18.15 3.54 -4.24
CA ALA A 94 -17.66 3.45 -2.87
C ALA A 94 -17.76 2.04 -2.29
N MET A 95 -18.84 1.32 -2.54
CA MET A 95 -18.98 -0.08 -2.11
C MET A 95 -17.93 -1.00 -2.74
N SER A 96 -17.72 -0.94 -4.05
CA SER A 96 -16.73 -1.79 -4.73
C SER A 96 -15.29 -1.47 -4.32
N VAL A 97 -14.97 -0.20 -4.09
CA VAL A 97 -13.66 0.23 -3.55
C VAL A 97 -13.50 -0.24 -2.11
N GLY A 98 -14.56 -0.12 -1.28
CA GLY A 98 -14.57 -0.61 0.10
C GLY A 98 -14.34 -2.12 0.19
N GLN A 99 -14.95 -2.92 -0.70
CA GLN A 99 -14.73 -4.36 -0.79
C GLN A 99 -13.28 -4.69 -1.16
N ALA A 100 -12.71 -4.02 -2.17
CA ALA A 100 -11.31 -4.18 -2.56
C ALA A 100 -10.35 -3.78 -1.43
N SER A 101 -10.62 -2.66 -0.75
CA SER A 101 -9.86 -2.21 0.42
C SER A 101 -9.94 -3.23 1.57
N GLY A 102 -11.13 -3.77 1.84
CA GLY A 102 -11.33 -4.81 2.86
C GLY A 102 -10.50 -6.06 2.61
N LEU A 103 -10.43 -6.54 1.36
CA LEU A 103 -9.55 -7.66 0.98
C LEU A 103 -8.08 -7.31 1.23
N ALA A 104 -7.62 -6.15 0.78
CA ALA A 104 -6.23 -5.74 0.97
C ALA A 104 -5.83 -5.67 2.46
N LEU A 105 -6.70 -5.10 3.31
CA LEU A 105 -6.47 -5.01 4.75
C LEU A 105 -6.47 -6.39 5.42
N ALA A 106 -7.42 -7.25 5.06
CA ALA A 106 -7.55 -8.58 5.66
C ALA A 106 -6.38 -9.49 5.29
N GLU A 107 -6.00 -9.55 4.01
CA GLU A 107 -4.88 -10.37 3.54
C GLU A 107 -3.54 -9.88 4.08
N ALA A 108 -3.32 -8.57 4.12
CA ALA A 108 -2.11 -8.00 4.73
C ALA A 108 -1.99 -8.33 6.21
N ALA A 109 -3.08 -8.22 6.97
CA ALA A 109 -3.13 -8.57 8.38
C ALA A 109 -2.93 -10.09 8.60
N ALA A 110 -3.55 -10.94 7.78
CA ALA A 110 -3.39 -12.38 7.81
C ALA A 110 -1.93 -12.83 7.50
N ALA A 111 -1.25 -12.11 6.60
CA ALA A 111 0.15 -12.29 6.30
C ALA A 111 1.10 -11.80 7.40
N GLY A 112 0.58 -11.14 8.46
CA GLY A 112 1.37 -10.63 9.59
C GLY A 112 2.10 -9.32 9.30
N CYS A 113 1.70 -8.60 8.24
CA CYS A 113 2.26 -7.30 7.92
C CYS A 113 1.80 -6.22 8.92
N ASP A 114 2.64 -5.19 9.14
CA ASP A 114 2.17 -3.95 9.77
C ASP A 114 1.33 -3.16 8.78
N VAL A 115 0.05 -2.93 9.09
CA VAL A 115 -0.89 -2.29 8.16
C VAL A 115 -1.16 -0.85 8.58
N MET A 116 -1.04 0.07 7.63
CA MET A 116 -1.37 1.49 7.81
C MET A 116 -2.31 1.96 6.70
N GLN A 117 -3.31 2.76 7.08
CA GLN A 117 -4.17 3.46 6.14
C GLN A 117 -3.84 4.95 6.11
N PHE A 118 -3.89 5.54 4.91
CA PHE A 118 -3.61 6.95 4.70
C PHE A 118 -4.72 7.62 3.92
N THR A 119 -5.12 8.81 4.36
CA THR A 119 -6.04 9.67 3.60
C THR A 119 -5.32 10.28 2.40
N PRO A 120 -6.04 10.69 1.35
CA PRO A 120 -5.45 11.40 0.21
C PRO A 120 -4.64 12.64 0.63
N ASN A 121 -5.10 13.39 1.63
CA ASN A 121 -4.38 14.57 2.13
C ASN A 121 -3.07 14.18 2.83
N GLN A 122 -3.07 13.12 3.65
CA GLN A 122 -1.84 12.61 4.28
C GLN A 122 -0.81 12.16 3.25
N VAL A 123 -1.26 11.52 2.15
CA VAL A 123 -0.37 11.12 1.05
C VAL A 123 0.24 12.36 0.38
N LYS A 124 -0.57 13.37 0.06
CA LYS A 124 -0.09 14.61 -0.53
C LYS A 124 0.92 15.34 0.37
N ASP A 125 0.60 15.50 1.65
CA ASP A 125 1.49 16.10 2.64
C ASP A 125 2.83 15.35 2.74
N SER A 126 2.78 14.02 2.85
CA SER A 126 3.97 13.19 3.03
C SER A 126 4.86 13.17 1.79
N VAL A 127 4.28 13.12 0.58
CA VAL A 127 5.02 12.94 -0.66
C VAL A 127 5.43 14.27 -1.28
N ALA A 128 4.52 15.25 -1.33
CA ALA A 128 4.74 16.54 -1.97
C ALA A 128 5.03 17.69 -0.99
N GLY A 129 4.90 17.45 0.32
CA GLY A 129 5.18 18.43 1.36
C GLY A 129 4.02 19.35 1.71
N TRP A 130 2.85 19.22 1.06
CA TRP A 130 1.64 19.99 1.38
C TRP A 130 0.36 19.32 0.84
N GLY A 131 -0.73 19.38 1.61
CA GLY A 131 -1.97 18.65 1.33
C GLY A 131 -2.77 19.13 0.11
N GLY A 132 -2.48 20.34 -0.39
CA GLY A 132 -3.10 20.90 -1.59
C GLY A 132 -2.43 20.49 -2.91
N ALA A 133 -1.40 19.63 -2.88
CA ALA A 133 -0.72 19.18 -4.08
C ALA A 133 -1.69 18.53 -5.07
N ASP A 134 -1.55 18.83 -6.34
CA ASP A 134 -2.29 18.17 -7.39
C ASP A 134 -1.69 16.79 -7.73
N LYS A 135 -2.42 16.01 -8.54
CA LYS A 135 -2.00 14.67 -8.91
C LYS A 135 -0.67 14.64 -9.67
N ALA A 136 -0.44 15.60 -10.54
CA ALA A 136 0.79 15.68 -11.34
C ALA A 136 2.00 16.00 -10.45
N GLN A 137 1.84 16.86 -9.47
CA GLN A 137 2.87 17.18 -8.47
C GLN A 137 3.23 15.93 -7.64
N VAL A 138 2.25 15.18 -7.14
CA VAL A 138 2.51 13.93 -6.41
C VAL A 138 3.26 12.92 -7.28
N GLN A 139 2.83 12.70 -8.53
CA GLN A 139 3.49 11.78 -9.45
C GLN A 139 4.94 12.19 -9.77
N LYS A 140 5.19 13.49 -9.93
CA LYS A 140 6.55 14.02 -10.13
C LYS A 140 7.44 13.79 -8.90
N MET A 141 6.90 13.95 -7.71
CA MET A 141 7.63 13.66 -6.47
C MET A 141 7.89 12.16 -6.29
N VAL A 142 6.94 11.29 -6.63
CA VAL A 142 7.15 9.84 -6.67
C VAL A 142 8.28 9.49 -7.63
N GLN A 143 8.26 10.03 -8.84
CA GLN A 143 9.33 9.86 -9.84
C GLN A 143 10.70 10.23 -9.27
N ALA A 144 10.80 11.43 -8.68
CA ALA A 144 12.08 11.95 -8.13
C ALA A 144 12.58 11.09 -6.96
N ARG A 145 11.69 10.71 -6.02
CA ARG A 145 12.06 9.90 -4.85
C ARG A 145 12.48 8.47 -5.19
N LEU A 146 11.97 7.92 -6.28
CA LEU A 146 12.31 6.58 -6.76
C LEU A 146 13.43 6.60 -7.82
N GLY A 147 13.95 7.77 -8.20
CA GLY A 147 15.00 7.90 -9.20
C GLY A 147 14.59 7.42 -10.60
N LEU A 148 13.30 7.53 -10.95
CA LEU A 148 12.78 7.04 -12.23
C LEU A 148 12.98 8.07 -13.34
N SER A 149 13.19 7.61 -14.58
CA SER A 149 13.28 8.47 -15.77
C SER A 149 11.96 9.14 -16.15
N ALA A 150 10.82 8.53 -15.76
CA ALA A 150 9.47 9.05 -15.96
C ALA A 150 8.56 8.64 -14.79
N PRO A 151 7.43 9.36 -14.56
CA PRO A 151 6.46 8.94 -13.56
C PRO A 151 5.94 7.53 -13.85
N PRO A 152 5.67 6.72 -12.79
CA PRO A 152 5.09 5.39 -12.98
C PRO A 152 3.80 5.42 -13.81
N LYS A 153 3.66 4.45 -14.69
CA LYS A 153 2.45 4.25 -15.50
C LYS A 153 1.93 2.82 -15.30
N PRO A 154 0.61 2.63 -15.23
CA PRO A 154 -0.45 3.65 -15.23
C PRO A 154 -0.51 4.47 -13.93
N ALA A 155 -1.37 5.48 -13.87
CA ALA A 155 -1.47 6.41 -12.74
C ALA A 155 -1.74 5.71 -11.39
N ASP A 156 -2.55 4.63 -11.40
CA ASP A 156 -2.85 3.84 -10.18
C ASP A 156 -1.57 3.25 -9.55
N ALA A 157 -0.57 2.88 -10.35
CA ALA A 157 0.72 2.42 -9.85
C ALA A 157 1.53 3.54 -9.18
N ALA A 158 1.41 4.78 -9.67
CA ALA A 158 2.02 5.94 -9.04
C ALA A 158 1.32 6.29 -7.71
N ASP A 159 0.00 6.19 -7.66
CA ASP A 159 -0.79 6.42 -6.46
C ASP A 159 -0.44 5.38 -5.38
N ALA A 160 -0.31 4.10 -5.75
CA ALA A 160 0.16 3.04 -4.87
C ALA A 160 1.61 3.25 -4.39
N ALA A 161 2.50 3.75 -5.25
CA ALA A 161 3.87 4.08 -4.87
C ALA A 161 3.92 5.24 -3.87
N ALA A 162 3.05 6.25 -4.03
CA ALA A 162 2.91 7.34 -3.07
C ALA A 162 2.49 6.83 -1.68
N LEU A 163 1.56 5.87 -1.61
CA LEU A 163 1.15 5.21 -0.36
C LEU A 163 2.32 4.48 0.32
N ALA A 164 3.10 3.71 -0.45
CA ALA A 164 4.28 3.02 0.09
C ALA A 164 5.34 3.99 0.62
N LEU A 165 5.58 5.12 -0.07
CA LEU A 165 6.46 6.19 0.40
C LEU A 165 5.94 6.84 1.68
N CYS A 166 4.62 7.04 1.79
CA CYS A 166 3.96 7.57 2.99
C CYS A 166 4.18 6.64 4.19
N TYR A 167 4.04 5.32 4.00
CA TYR A 167 4.34 4.32 5.03
C TYR A 167 5.79 4.43 5.49
N LEU A 168 6.75 4.46 4.56
CA LEU A 168 8.18 4.54 4.89
C LEU A 168 8.51 5.78 5.72
N ALA A 169 7.86 6.92 5.44
CA ALA A 169 8.01 8.13 6.21
C ALA A 169 7.40 8.05 7.63
N ALA A 170 6.24 7.39 7.78
CA ALA A 170 5.50 7.30 9.04
C ALA A 170 6.00 6.19 9.98
N ALA A 171 6.51 5.08 9.45
CA ALA A 171 6.86 3.89 10.21
C ALA A 171 7.88 4.11 11.33
N PRO A 172 8.95 4.93 11.18
CA PRO A 172 9.90 5.18 12.26
C PRO A 172 9.26 5.80 13.51
N MET A 173 8.40 6.80 13.32
CA MET A 173 7.67 7.45 14.42
C MET A 173 6.71 6.49 15.10
N ARG A 174 5.95 5.71 14.31
CA ARG A 174 5.00 4.72 14.84
C ARG A 174 5.71 3.67 15.71
N ARG A 175 6.87 3.16 15.26
CA ARG A 175 7.67 2.20 16.03
C ARG A 175 8.14 2.79 17.36
N ARG A 176 8.60 4.06 17.37
CA ARG A 176 9.00 4.76 18.62
C ARG A 176 7.84 4.89 19.59
N LEU A 177 6.66 5.27 19.11
CA LEU A 177 5.47 5.40 19.94
C LEU A 177 5.00 4.05 20.50
N GLN A 178 5.09 2.97 19.74
CA GLN A 178 4.76 1.62 20.19
C GLN A 178 5.75 1.11 21.25
N ALA A 179 7.04 1.40 21.09
CA ALA A 179 8.07 1.05 22.08
C ALA A 179 7.90 1.80 23.40
N ALA A 180 7.46 3.08 23.34
CA ALA A 180 7.23 3.89 24.54
C ALA A 180 5.96 3.51 25.35
N ARG A 181 5.07 2.68 24.76
CA ARG A 181 3.82 2.20 25.42
C ARG A 181 3.96 0.82 26.06
N ARG A 182 5.11 0.19 25.94
CA ARG A 182 5.48 -1.10 26.58
C ARG A 182 6.31 -0.88 27.83
#